data_92fee7afdcfd3f4df9aeb40e6046cb21
#
_entry.id   92fee7afdcfd3f4df9aeb40e6046cb21
#
_cell.length_a   1.000
_cell.length_b   1.000
_cell.length_c   1.000
_cell.angle_alpha   90.00
_cell.angle_beta   90.00
_cell.angle_gamma   90.00
#
_symmetry.space_group_name_H-M   'P 1'
#
loop_
_entity.id
_entity.type
_entity.pdbx_description
1 polymer ?
#
loop_
_entity_poly.entity_id
_entity_poly.type
_entity_poly.pdbx_seq_one_letter_code
_entity_poly.pdbx_strand_id
1 'polypeptide(L)'
;RRCQAIKGSAFAPVRDRATGDRLILSNNHVLANSNQANLGDPILQPGAIDGGSPSSDTLARLERFVPIQFNQEPPTCGIAKAVAELANFLARLVGSRHRLRVIQEDPLAVNRVDAAVARPLNPGDLLGEILDIGEVHDTVPPTLGMAVRKSGRTTAFTTGQVTVIETTVTVNYGESRTARFEGQIVTSPMSQG
;
A
#
# COMPACT_ATOMS: atom_id res chain seq x y z
N ARG A 1 20.23 19.60 -12.14
CA ARG A 1 20.36 18.33 -11.37
C ARG A 1 19.46 17.33 -12.04
N ARG A 2 19.99 16.29 -12.69
CA ARG A 2 19.19 15.17 -13.20
C ARG A 2 18.60 14.47 -12.00
N CYS A 3 17.25 14.48 -11.86
CA CYS A 3 16.57 13.64 -10.89
C CYS A 3 16.93 12.19 -11.16
N GLN A 4 17.61 11.58 -10.21
CA GLN A 4 17.78 10.12 -10.22
C GLN A 4 16.39 9.50 -10.12
N ALA A 5 16.15 8.44 -10.90
CA ALA A 5 14.94 7.65 -10.84
C ALA A 5 14.54 7.36 -9.38
N ILE A 6 13.26 7.51 -9.10
CA ILE A 6 12.70 7.32 -7.76
C ILE A 6 13.06 5.91 -7.25
N LYS A 7 14.14 5.80 -6.49
CA LYS A 7 14.48 4.61 -5.72
C LYS A 7 13.66 4.62 -4.44
N GLY A 8 12.48 4.09 -4.48
CA GLY A 8 11.66 3.94 -3.28
C GLY A 8 10.27 3.49 -3.65
N SER A 9 9.70 2.52 -3.02
CA SER A 9 8.39 1.88 -3.24
C SER A 9 7.95 1.89 -4.72
N ALA A 10 7.30 0.86 -5.21
CA ALA A 10 6.86 0.77 -6.61
C ALA A 10 5.98 1.96 -7.01
N PHE A 11 6.55 2.98 -7.60
CA PHE A 11 5.86 4.11 -8.19
C PHE A 11 5.80 3.93 -9.71
N ALA A 12 4.65 4.19 -10.30
CA ALA A 12 4.49 4.26 -11.74
C ALA A 12 4.02 5.67 -12.14
N PRO A 13 4.62 6.29 -13.17
CA PRO A 13 4.07 7.48 -13.76
C PRO A 13 2.78 7.13 -14.50
N VAL A 14 1.72 7.87 -14.23
CA VAL A 14 0.41 7.70 -14.89
C VAL A 14 -0.11 9.04 -15.39
N ARG A 15 -1.08 9.01 -16.29
CA ARG A 15 -1.83 10.20 -16.72
C ARG A 15 -3.26 10.13 -16.19
N ASP A 16 -3.70 11.21 -15.60
CA ASP A 16 -5.12 11.38 -15.32
C ASP A 16 -5.90 11.50 -16.62
N ARG A 17 -6.93 10.68 -16.80
CA ARG A 17 -7.72 10.66 -18.03
C ARG A 17 -8.58 11.91 -18.23
N ALA A 18 -8.96 12.54 -17.13
CA ALA A 18 -9.83 13.73 -17.18
C ALA A 18 -9.04 15.02 -17.43
N THR A 19 -7.88 15.17 -16.80
CA THR A 19 -7.08 16.41 -16.86
C THR A 19 -5.86 16.31 -17.76
N GLY A 20 -5.38 15.09 -18.06
CA GLY A 20 -4.12 14.86 -18.77
C GLY A 20 -2.87 15.01 -17.90
N ASP A 21 -3.04 15.35 -16.63
CA ASP A 21 -1.94 15.58 -15.70
C ASP A 21 -1.12 14.32 -15.46
N ARG A 22 0.18 14.51 -15.27
CA ARG A 22 1.08 13.43 -14.87
C ARG A 22 1.03 13.27 -13.35
N LEU A 23 0.76 12.06 -12.89
CA LEU A 23 0.66 11.71 -11.49
C LEU A 23 1.58 10.52 -11.18
N ILE A 24 1.85 10.34 -9.90
CA ILE A 24 2.56 9.20 -9.35
C ILE A 24 1.51 8.22 -8.83
N LEU A 25 1.49 6.99 -9.35
CA LEU A 25 0.63 5.90 -8.85
C LEU A 25 1.44 5.00 -7.93
N SER A 26 0.90 4.69 -6.77
CA SER A 26 1.39 3.66 -5.86
C SER A 26 0.24 3.08 -5.02
N ASN A 27 0.56 2.28 -4.02
CA ASN A 27 -0.43 1.74 -3.10
C ASN A 27 -0.93 2.79 -2.09
N ASN A 28 -2.18 2.63 -1.62
CA ASN A 28 -2.74 3.42 -0.54
C ASN A 28 -1.90 3.26 0.74
N HIS A 29 -1.54 2.02 1.11
CA HIS A 29 -0.75 1.81 2.32
C HIS A 29 0.62 2.50 2.28
N VAL A 30 1.13 2.81 1.09
CA VAL A 30 2.40 3.54 0.89
C VAL A 30 2.19 5.05 0.92
N LEU A 31 1.27 5.58 0.11
CA LEU A 31 1.09 7.03 -0.06
C LEU A 31 0.12 7.63 0.95
N ALA A 32 -0.89 6.86 1.37
CA ALA A 32 -1.95 7.34 2.26
C ALA A 32 -1.94 6.63 3.63
N ASN A 33 -0.83 5.95 3.98
CA ASN A 33 -0.64 5.31 5.28
C ASN A 33 -1.86 4.48 5.72
N SER A 34 -2.36 3.62 4.82
CA SER A 34 -3.54 2.78 5.07
C SER A 34 -4.76 3.60 5.52
N ASN A 35 -5.14 4.62 4.75
CA ASN A 35 -6.22 5.59 4.97
C ASN A 35 -5.96 6.68 6.02
N GLN A 36 -4.80 6.72 6.66
CA GLN A 36 -4.55 7.63 7.78
C GLN A 36 -4.01 9.00 7.33
N ALA A 37 -3.58 9.14 6.07
CA ALA A 37 -3.08 10.40 5.55
C ALA A 37 -4.23 11.31 5.08
N ASN A 38 -3.95 12.61 5.05
CA ASN A 38 -4.85 13.62 4.51
C ASN A 38 -4.46 13.97 3.07
N LEU A 39 -5.44 14.39 2.28
CA LEU A 39 -5.15 14.93 0.94
C LEU A 39 -4.25 16.17 1.09
N GLY A 40 -3.23 16.24 0.24
CA GLY A 40 -2.21 17.28 0.30
C GLY A 40 -1.00 16.95 1.16
N ASP A 41 -1.01 15.85 1.91
CA ASP A 41 0.15 15.42 2.70
C ASP A 41 1.39 15.21 1.80
N PRO A 42 2.59 15.53 2.30
CA PRO A 42 3.82 15.46 1.52
C PRO A 42 4.23 14.00 1.27
N ILE A 43 4.58 13.69 0.04
CA ILE A 43 5.20 12.44 -0.35
C ILE A 43 6.70 12.69 -0.49
N LEU A 44 7.48 11.95 0.29
CA LEU A 44 8.91 12.18 0.45
C LEU A 44 9.77 11.22 -0.38
N GLN A 45 10.89 11.73 -0.87
CA GLN A 45 11.96 10.91 -1.43
C GLN A 45 13.34 11.48 -1.04
N PRO A 46 14.12 10.71 -0.25
CA PRO A 46 13.80 9.40 0.33
C PRO A 46 12.61 9.44 1.28
N GLY A 47 11.99 8.27 1.56
CA GLY A 47 10.90 8.19 2.53
C GLY A 47 11.38 8.50 3.95
N ALA A 48 10.45 8.83 4.86
CA ALA A 48 10.78 9.21 6.25
C ALA A 48 11.61 8.14 6.99
N ILE A 49 11.36 6.84 6.73
CA ILE A 49 12.14 5.73 7.31
C ILE A 49 13.59 5.75 6.85
N ASP A 50 13.86 6.33 5.68
CA ASP A 50 15.20 6.46 5.09
C ASP A 50 15.83 7.84 5.35
N GLY A 51 15.27 8.62 6.29
CA GLY A 51 15.77 9.91 6.72
C GLY A 51 15.25 11.11 5.91
N GLY A 52 14.24 10.92 5.05
CA GLY A 52 13.63 12.03 4.31
C GLY A 52 12.88 13.00 5.23
N SER A 53 12.99 14.30 4.93
CA SER A 53 12.38 15.40 5.67
C SER A 53 11.34 16.14 4.82
N PRO A 54 10.17 16.49 5.37
CA PRO A 54 9.16 17.25 4.63
C PRO A 54 9.64 18.61 4.13
N SER A 55 10.64 19.22 4.78
CA SER A 55 11.16 20.54 4.42
C SER A 55 12.07 20.53 3.19
N SER A 56 12.76 19.41 2.91
CA SER A 56 13.76 19.32 1.84
C SER A 56 13.46 18.26 0.78
N ASP A 57 12.71 17.24 1.13
CA ASP A 57 12.61 15.99 0.34
C ASP A 57 11.19 15.72 -0.16
N THR A 58 10.29 16.71 -0.11
CA THR A 58 8.95 16.60 -0.66
C THR A 58 9.02 16.56 -2.19
N LEU A 59 8.62 15.42 -2.76
CA LEU A 59 8.56 15.21 -4.20
C LEU A 59 7.17 15.49 -4.78
N ALA A 60 6.15 15.15 -4.02
CA ALA A 60 4.76 15.21 -4.46
C ALA A 60 3.83 15.47 -3.27
N ARG A 61 2.54 15.65 -3.57
CA ARG A 61 1.49 15.72 -2.55
C ARG A 61 0.41 14.68 -2.85
N LEU A 62 -0.09 14.02 -1.79
CA LEU A 62 -1.18 13.07 -1.90
C LEU A 62 -2.39 13.76 -2.54
N GLU A 63 -2.89 13.22 -3.66
CA GLU A 63 -4.01 13.81 -4.38
C GLU A 63 -5.32 13.07 -4.11
N ARG A 64 -5.31 11.75 -4.24
CA ARG A 64 -6.46 10.89 -3.95
C ARG A 64 -6.01 9.46 -3.73
N PHE A 65 -6.85 8.69 -3.07
CA PHE A 65 -6.64 7.26 -2.87
C PHE A 65 -7.98 6.51 -2.85
N VAL A 66 -7.92 5.21 -3.09
CA VAL A 66 -9.04 4.31 -2.86
C VAL A 66 -9.00 3.88 -1.40
N PRO A 67 -10.01 4.20 -0.57
CA PRO A 67 -10.02 3.78 0.82
C PRO A 67 -10.01 2.25 0.94
N ILE A 68 -9.13 1.71 1.77
CA ILE A 68 -9.11 0.30 2.10
C ILE A 68 -10.21 0.05 3.14
N GLN A 69 -11.11 -0.88 2.85
CA GLN A 69 -12.12 -1.37 3.77
C GLN A 69 -11.54 -2.55 4.54
N PHE A 70 -11.38 -2.42 5.84
CA PHE A 70 -10.81 -3.47 6.68
C PHE A 70 -11.89 -4.45 7.14
N ASN A 71 -11.60 -5.75 7.05
CA ASN A 71 -12.44 -6.80 7.60
C ASN A 71 -12.29 -6.93 9.11
N GLN A 72 -11.10 -6.58 9.62
CA GLN A 72 -10.80 -6.51 11.04
C GLN A 72 -10.04 -5.23 11.33
N GLU A 73 -10.44 -4.54 12.39
CA GLU A 73 -9.82 -3.33 12.88
C GLU A 73 -9.77 -3.32 14.42
N PRO A 74 -8.89 -2.50 15.02
CA PRO A 74 -8.96 -2.22 16.43
C PRO A 74 -10.35 -1.67 16.82
N PRO A 75 -10.91 -2.06 17.98
CA PRO A 75 -12.24 -1.64 18.38
C PRO A 75 -12.31 -0.12 18.55
N THR A 76 -13.38 0.49 18.06
CA THR A 76 -13.70 1.91 18.33
C THR A 76 -14.49 2.08 19.62
N CYS A 77 -15.18 1.02 20.09
CA CYS A 77 -16.01 1.04 21.28
C CYS A 77 -15.17 1.09 22.56
N GLY A 78 -15.27 2.19 23.33
CA GLY A 78 -14.56 2.36 24.59
C GLY A 78 -14.99 1.34 25.67
N ILE A 79 -16.28 0.95 25.70
CA ILE A 79 -16.80 -0.04 26.65
C ILE A 79 -16.16 -1.42 26.37
N ALA A 80 -16.09 -1.83 25.11
CA ALA A 80 -15.49 -3.11 24.75
C ALA A 80 -14.00 -3.17 25.14
N LYS A 81 -13.27 -2.07 24.95
CA LYS A 81 -11.87 -1.94 25.42
C LYS A 81 -11.78 -2.08 26.92
N ALA A 82 -12.58 -1.33 27.68
CA ALA A 82 -12.55 -1.35 29.14
C ALA A 82 -12.89 -2.74 29.72
N VAL A 83 -13.86 -3.44 29.14
CA VAL A 83 -14.20 -4.82 29.54
C VAL A 83 -13.04 -5.77 29.30
N ALA A 84 -12.39 -5.70 28.14
CA ALA A 84 -11.22 -6.54 27.85
C ALA A 84 -10.03 -6.23 28.77
N GLU A 85 -9.78 -4.97 29.07
CA GLU A 85 -8.73 -4.55 29.99
C GLU A 85 -8.98 -5.07 31.40
N LEU A 86 -10.20 -4.93 31.92
CA LEU A 86 -10.59 -5.45 33.22
C LEU A 86 -10.45 -6.98 33.27
N ALA A 87 -10.96 -7.69 32.27
CA ALA A 87 -10.83 -9.15 32.21
C ALA A 87 -9.36 -9.60 32.14
N ASN A 88 -8.54 -8.90 31.38
CA ASN A 88 -7.11 -9.17 31.29
C ASN A 88 -6.36 -8.86 32.60
N PHE A 89 -6.77 -7.83 33.32
CA PHE A 89 -6.25 -7.51 34.64
C PHE A 89 -6.57 -8.63 35.63
N LEU A 90 -7.83 -9.07 35.72
CA LEU A 90 -8.23 -10.17 36.57
C LEU A 90 -7.51 -11.48 36.23
N ALA A 91 -7.36 -11.78 34.94
CA ALA A 91 -6.61 -12.94 34.48
C ALA A 91 -5.13 -12.93 34.92
N ARG A 92 -4.53 -11.72 34.98
CA ARG A 92 -3.15 -11.58 35.53
C ARG A 92 -3.09 -11.87 37.02
N LEU A 93 -4.08 -11.40 37.78
CA LEU A 93 -4.11 -11.62 39.24
C LEU A 93 -4.17 -13.10 39.62
N VAL A 94 -4.88 -13.93 38.81
CA VAL A 94 -4.96 -15.38 39.00
C VAL A 94 -3.84 -16.16 38.28
N GLY A 95 -2.81 -15.48 37.77
CA GLY A 95 -1.68 -16.12 37.09
C GLY A 95 -2.00 -16.68 35.71
N SER A 96 -3.17 -16.40 35.13
CA SER A 96 -3.53 -16.87 33.79
C SER A 96 -2.69 -16.19 32.69
N ARG A 97 -2.29 -16.98 31.70
CA ARG A 97 -1.61 -16.49 30.49
C ARG A 97 -2.56 -16.13 29.36
N HIS A 98 -3.86 -16.45 29.50
CA HIS A 98 -4.87 -16.12 28.50
C HIS A 98 -5.15 -14.60 28.50
N ARG A 99 -5.43 -14.06 27.31
CA ARG A 99 -5.75 -12.65 27.12
C ARG A 99 -6.92 -12.54 26.18
N LEU A 100 -7.83 -11.63 26.50
CA LEU A 100 -8.93 -11.22 25.61
C LEU A 100 -8.43 -10.08 24.73
N ARG A 101 -8.71 -10.20 23.46
CA ARG A 101 -8.48 -9.14 22.47
C ARG A 101 -9.82 -8.83 21.83
N VAL A 102 -10.18 -7.57 21.85
CA VAL A 102 -11.38 -7.09 21.15
C VAL A 102 -10.97 -6.63 19.77
N ILE A 103 -11.71 -7.05 18.76
CA ILE A 103 -11.59 -6.60 17.38
C ILE A 103 -12.97 -6.16 16.89
N GLN A 104 -13.02 -5.20 16.00
CA GLN A 104 -14.20 -4.86 15.23
C GLN A 104 -14.13 -5.63 13.91
N GLU A 105 -15.19 -6.34 13.54
CA GLU A 105 -15.26 -7.12 12.31
C GLU A 105 -16.30 -6.56 11.35
N ASP A 106 -15.94 -6.46 10.09
CA ASP A 106 -16.82 -6.25 8.96
C ASP A 106 -16.61 -7.38 7.93
N PRO A 107 -17.40 -8.46 8.01
CA PRO A 107 -17.25 -9.61 7.12
C PRO A 107 -17.62 -9.30 5.65
N LEU A 108 -18.32 -8.20 5.40
CA LEU A 108 -18.76 -7.79 4.08
C LEU A 108 -17.78 -6.85 3.38
N ALA A 109 -16.79 -6.33 4.11
CA ALA A 109 -15.78 -5.46 3.54
C ALA A 109 -14.97 -6.19 2.45
N VAL A 110 -14.94 -5.62 1.25
CA VAL A 110 -14.25 -6.17 0.08
C VAL A 110 -13.55 -5.05 -0.65
N ASN A 111 -12.31 -5.30 -1.02
CA ASN A 111 -11.50 -4.39 -1.82
C ASN A 111 -11.18 -5.03 -3.17
N ARG A 112 -10.96 -4.21 -4.17
CA ARG A 112 -10.45 -4.64 -5.48
C ARG A 112 -9.03 -4.17 -5.73
N VAL A 113 -8.64 -3.06 -5.11
CA VAL A 113 -7.35 -2.42 -5.34
C VAL A 113 -6.88 -1.69 -4.08
N ASP A 114 -5.59 -1.74 -3.86
CA ASP A 114 -4.87 -0.90 -2.91
C ASP A 114 -4.09 0.13 -3.73
N ALA A 115 -4.65 1.34 -3.91
CA ALA A 115 -4.11 2.33 -4.81
C ALA A 115 -4.29 3.75 -4.31
N ALA A 116 -3.28 4.58 -4.60
CA ALA A 116 -3.29 6.01 -4.38
C ALA A 116 -2.49 6.73 -5.46
N VAL A 117 -2.81 7.98 -5.69
CA VAL A 117 -2.04 8.85 -6.59
C VAL A 117 -1.61 10.13 -5.88
N ALA A 118 -0.42 10.59 -6.24
CA ALA A 118 0.14 11.84 -5.76
C ALA A 118 0.49 12.76 -6.94
N ARG A 119 0.29 14.05 -6.74
CA ARG A 119 0.64 15.10 -7.69
C ARG A 119 2.10 15.51 -7.45
N PRO A 120 2.99 15.36 -8.44
CA PRO A 120 4.37 15.81 -8.31
C PRO A 120 4.42 17.34 -8.19
N LEU A 121 5.36 17.86 -7.40
CA LEU A 121 5.61 19.30 -7.32
C LEU A 121 6.10 19.85 -8.66
N ASN A 122 6.91 19.07 -9.36
CA ASN A 122 7.36 19.38 -10.70
C ASN A 122 7.13 18.16 -11.61
N PRO A 123 6.18 18.22 -12.57
CA PRO A 123 5.92 17.11 -13.50
C PRO A 123 7.11 16.68 -14.36
N GLY A 124 8.09 17.58 -14.54
CA GLY A 124 9.34 17.30 -15.26
C GLY A 124 10.28 16.33 -14.53
N ASP A 125 10.11 16.14 -13.24
CA ASP A 125 10.92 15.23 -12.44
C ASP A 125 10.49 13.75 -12.61
N LEU A 126 9.31 13.50 -13.18
CA LEU A 126 8.85 12.15 -13.45
C LEU A 126 9.46 11.63 -14.76
N LEU A 127 10.25 10.58 -14.66
CA LEU A 127 10.64 9.82 -15.84
C LEU A 127 9.41 9.11 -16.42
N GLY A 128 9.36 8.98 -17.77
CA GLY A 128 8.30 8.25 -18.47
C GLY A 128 8.44 6.73 -18.38
N GLU A 129 9.43 6.23 -17.66
CA GLU A 129 9.83 4.84 -17.63
C GLU A 129 9.92 4.28 -16.23
N ILE A 130 9.78 2.97 -16.10
CA ILE A 130 10.10 2.22 -14.90
C ILE A 130 11.57 1.78 -14.99
N LEU A 131 12.32 2.01 -13.92
CA LEU A 131 13.73 1.66 -13.85
C LEU A 131 13.97 0.19 -14.23
N ASP A 132 14.94 -0.08 -15.09
CA ASP A 132 15.30 -1.40 -15.60
C ASP A 132 14.23 -2.13 -16.43
N ILE A 133 13.05 -1.51 -16.63
CA ILE A 133 11.95 -2.08 -17.41
C ILE A 133 11.74 -1.28 -18.71
N GLY A 134 11.87 0.04 -18.64
CA GLY A 134 11.59 0.95 -19.73
C GLY A 134 10.19 1.55 -19.68
N GLU A 135 9.75 2.12 -20.80
CA GLU A 135 8.43 2.74 -20.92
C GLU A 135 7.30 1.70 -20.87
N VAL A 136 6.22 2.06 -20.20
CA VAL A 136 4.97 1.27 -20.20
C VAL A 136 3.98 1.96 -21.13
N HIS A 137 3.61 1.27 -22.19
CA HIS A 137 2.77 1.85 -23.25
C HIS A 137 1.30 1.48 -23.11
N ASP A 138 0.99 0.29 -22.55
CA ASP A 138 -0.38 -0.22 -22.55
C ASP A 138 -0.64 -1.16 -21.37
N THR A 139 -1.88 -1.60 -21.26
CA THR A 139 -2.35 -2.59 -20.30
C THR A 139 -2.88 -3.81 -21.03
N VAL A 140 -2.61 -5.00 -20.50
CA VAL A 140 -3.08 -6.26 -21.07
C VAL A 140 -3.81 -7.08 -20.01
N PRO A 141 -4.86 -7.85 -20.35
CA PRO A 141 -5.45 -8.80 -19.43
C PRO A 141 -4.43 -9.86 -19.00
N PRO A 142 -4.39 -10.25 -17.73
CA PRO A 142 -3.48 -11.26 -17.25
C PRO A 142 -3.90 -12.65 -17.77
N THR A 143 -2.90 -13.47 -18.10
CA THR A 143 -3.10 -14.90 -18.41
C THR A 143 -2.16 -15.75 -17.56
N LEU A 144 -2.58 -16.99 -17.25
CA LEU A 144 -1.73 -17.94 -16.52
C LEU A 144 -0.43 -18.20 -17.31
N GLY A 145 0.69 -18.20 -16.60
CA GLY A 145 2.01 -18.36 -17.21
C GLY A 145 2.58 -17.10 -17.88
N MET A 146 1.83 -15.99 -17.94
CA MET A 146 2.33 -14.73 -18.48
C MET A 146 3.58 -14.31 -17.71
N ALA A 147 4.67 -14.03 -18.43
CA ALA A 147 5.89 -13.50 -17.87
C ALA A 147 5.67 -12.06 -17.40
N VAL A 148 6.10 -11.76 -16.19
CA VAL A 148 6.00 -10.44 -15.57
C VAL A 148 7.35 -10.00 -15.00
N ARG A 149 7.50 -8.70 -14.84
CA ARG A 149 8.69 -8.09 -14.25
C ARG A 149 8.32 -6.87 -13.43
N LYS A 150 9.10 -6.61 -12.40
CA LYS A 150 8.97 -5.41 -11.58
C LYS A 150 10.35 -4.83 -11.26
N SER A 151 10.39 -3.55 -10.99
CA SER A 151 11.50 -2.88 -10.35
C SER A 151 11.02 -2.29 -9.03
N GLY A 152 11.54 -2.79 -7.94
CA GLY A 152 11.16 -2.39 -6.59
C GLY A 152 12.34 -1.84 -5.79
N ARG A 153 12.03 -1.03 -4.77
CA ARG A 153 13.05 -0.41 -3.91
C ARG A 153 14.02 -1.42 -3.31
N THR A 154 13.49 -2.45 -2.68
CA THR A 154 14.29 -3.42 -1.92
C THR A 154 14.85 -4.52 -2.80
N THR A 155 14.10 -4.93 -3.81
CA THR A 155 14.41 -6.11 -4.62
C THR A 155 15.02 -5.79 -5.97
N ALA A 156 15.11 -4.50 -6.35
CA ALA A 156 15.52 -4.05 -7.67
C ALA A 156 14.71 -4.75 -8.79
N PHE A 157 15.31 -5.00 -9.93
CA PHE A 157 14.67 -5.72 -11.04
C PHE A 157 14.49 -7.19 -10.71
N THR A 158 13.28 -7.70 -10.84
CA THR A 158 12.93 -9.11 -10.67
C THR A 158 11.92 -9.55 -11.72
N THR A 159 11.94 -10.83 -12.04
CA THR A 159 11.02 -11.46 -12.99
C THR A 159 10.22 -12.56 -12.33
N GLY A 160 9.06 -12.86 -12.90
CA GLY A 160 8.19 -13.94 -12.43
C GLY A 160 7.17 -14.31 -13.49
N GLN A 161 6.22 -15.11 -13.10
CA GLN A 161 5.09 -15.52 -13.94
C GLN A 161 3.80 -15.41 -13.16
N VAL A 162 2.70 -15.10 -13.85
CA VAL A 162 1.35 -15.15 -13.28
C VAL A 162 1.00 -16.61 -12.99
N THR A 163 0.72 -16.92 -11.72
CA THR A 163 0.39 -18.28 -11.26
C THR A 163 -1.06 -18.46 -10.91
N VAL A 164 -1.74 -17.37 -10.49
CA VAL A 164 -3.18 -17.40 -10.19
C VAL A 164 -3.80 -16.09 -10.68
N ILE A 165 -5.02 -16.15 -11.18
CA ILE A 165 -5.86 -15.02 -11.58
C ILE A 165 -7.22 -15.13 -10.90
N GLU A 166 -7.95 -14.00 -10.79
CA GLU A 166 -9.30 -13.95 -10.21
C GLU A 166 -9.39 -14.58 -8.81
N THR A 167 -8.35 -14.41 -8.00
CA THR A 167 -8.32 -14.97 -6.65
C THR A 167 -8.67 -13.95 -5.58
N THR A 168 -9.05 -14.46 -4.41
CA THR A 168 -9.24 -13.66 -3.20
C THR A 168 -8.04 -13.83 -2.28
N VAL A 169 -7.48 -12.71 -1.82
CA VAL A 169 -6.37 -12.70 -0.87
C VAL A 169 -6.73 -11.85 0.35
N THR A 170 -6.27 -12.26 1.51
CA THR A 170 -6.36 -11.46 2.74
C THR A 170 -4.98 -10.93 3.09
N VAL A 171 -4.89 -9.62 3.24
CA VAL A 171 -3.65 -8.91 3.55
C VAL A 171 -3.70 -8.42 4.99
N ASN A 172 -2.61 -8.62 5.72
CA ASN A 172 -2.44 -8.10 7.07
C ASN A 172 -1.67 -6.77 7.03
N TYR A 173 -2.30 -5.71 7.49
CA TYR A 173 -1.75 -4.35 7.56
C TYR A 173 -1.14 -4.00 8.92
N GLY A 174 -0.97 -5.00 9.79
CA GLY A 174 -0.50 -4.76 11.16
C GLY A 174 -1.59 -4.23 12.08
N GLU A 175 -1.26 -4.05 13.37
CA GLU A 175 -2.17 -3.48 14.38
C GLU A 175 -3.58 -4.10 14.42
N SER A 176 -3.71 -5.39 14.11
CA SER A 176 -4.98 -6.12 14.00
C SER A 176 -5.87 -5.68 12.84
N ARG A 177 -5.31 -5.05 11.83
CA ARG A 177 -6.04 -4.70 10.62
C ARG A 177 -5.80 -5.74 9.55
N THR A 178 -6.87 -6.30 9.01
CA THR A 178 -6.84 -7.17 7.83
C THR A 178 -7.82 -6.68 6.78
N ALA A 179 -7.48 -6.85 5.52
CA ALA A 179 -8.35 -6.49 4.41
C ALA A 179 -8.39 -7.62 3.37
N ARG A 180 -9.60 -7.91 2.88
CA ARG A 180 -9.85 -8.88 1.82
C ARG A 180 -9.89 -8.18 0.47
N PHE A 181 -9.15 -8.73 -0.49
CA PHE A 181 -9.10 -8.26 -1.87
C PHE A 181 -9.56 -9.36 -2.80
N GLU A 182 -10.48 -9.05 -3.69
CA GLU A 182 -11.02 -9.97 -4.70
C GLU A 182 -10.54 -9.60 -6.11
N GLY A 183 -10.56 -10.58 -7.03
CA GLY A 183 -10.11 -10.38 -8.42
C GLY A 183 -8.60 -10.13 -8.53
N GLN A 184 -7.82 -10.71 -7.63
CA GLN A 184 -6.38 -10.47 -7.57
C GLN A 184 -5.59 -11.41 -8.49
N ILE A 185 -4.41 -10.92 -8.89
CA ILE A 185 -3.43 -11.66 -9.67
C ILE A 185 -2.29 -12.03 -8.73
N VAL A 186 -1.93 -13.32 -8.70
CA VAL A 186 -0.77 -13.80 -7.93
C VAL A 186 0.32 -14.22 -8.91
N THR A 187 1.54 -13.83 -8.60
CA THR A 187 2.73 -14.23 -9.36
C THR A 187 3.57 -15.22 -8.58
N SER A 188 4.46 -15.91 -9.26
CA SER A 188 5.56 -16.61 -8.59
C SER A 188 6.36 -15.61 -7.74
N PRO A 189 7.10 -16.07 -6.70
CA PRO A 189 7.91 -15.17 -5.87
C PRO A 189 8.85 -14.33 -6.73
N MET A 190 8.73 -13.00 -6.60
CA MET A 190 9.54 -12.01 -7.33
C MET A 190 10.45 -11.22 -6.38
N SER A 191 10.44 -11.56 -5.12
CA SER A 191 11.36 -11.04 -4.12
C SER A 191 11.84 -12.20 -3.27
N GLN A 192 13.12 -12.25 -3.06
CA GLN A 192 13.64 -12.98 -1.91
C GLN A 192 13.42 -12.05 -0.73
N GLY A 193 12.53 -12.47 0.16
CA GLY A 193 12.09 -11.73 1.32
C GLY A 193 13.21 -11.38 2.29
#